data_9d0add9b671293250ae16045cf8fb5d0
#
_entry.id   9d0add9b671293250ae16045cf8fb5d0
#
_cell.length_a   1.000
_cell.length_b   1.000
_cell.length_c   1.000
_cell.angle_alpha   90.00
_cell.angle_beta   90.00
_cell.angle_gamma   90.00
#
_symmetry.space_group_name_H-M   'P 1'
#
loop_
_entity.id
_entity.type
_entity.pdbx_description
1 polymer ?
#
loop_
_entity_poly.entity_id
_entity_poly.type
_entity_poly.pdbx_seq_one_letter_code
_entity_poly.pdbx_strand_id
1 'polypeptide(L)'
;MTQTVPGDPAGSRRPRRIRPGLRRRSPFARIPALALAPALALTLIVAIPPSAPAAAHTLSVTSPSLIFQQGLGAVEFGSSAASVSWAITDEQGVRVRGGTSWLSGGKATIPVADLAPGYFELALHAGAAPDPTDLRTSFAVIEPVPDSAVGPSSPFGAAVHIGRAGWGPNVLDEARKTGIAHIREDAWWNRFETTKGNYTFPAEFSSTMAHARELGITPMVIANGANSLYDNGRTPSSPEGIAAFGKFAAAVLKHYDLSNVEVLNEYNAGTFNNSACGRTAACYLEVLKGVHQAVKAADPGATVVGPATIGIGNCTPADGSKCFAPDLIDRGGLKSMEAYSVHPYHFPGGPEWLGSTGDTIAGLRQRIRAANGGQDKPIILSEMGWPTDTGHGTTERQQADNLIRLYATGLANGVTRVYWYDLVNDGSDPTSTEHNFGMLRQPVTPTTANPVSVTANAPKPAAVAQAVVARMLGGKTYAGDDAVTAPAHSVRFTGGGTTRVVWATTARDLTVSATGPVTLVDSWGRRSVRQPTDGRLTLEAGPSPVFIEGPVTGVGAATP
;
A
#
# COMPACT_ATOMS: atom_id res chain seq x y z
N MET A 1 -0.06 5.69 -22.12
CA MET A 1 0.80 5.60 -23.33
C MET A 1 0.84 4.14 -23.75
N THR A 2 0.09 3.81 -24.77
CA THR A 2 0.07 2.49 -25.40
C THR A 2 1.31 2.34 -26.26
N GLN A 3 2.27 1.54 -25.85
CA GLN A 3 3.32 1.06 -26.76
C GLN A 3 2.79 -0.15 -27.51
N THR A 4 2.60 0.02 -28.81
CA THR A 4 2.36 -1.04 -29.77
C THR A 4 3.65 -1.82 -30.00
N VAL A 5 3.58 -3.13 -29.78
CA VAL A 5 4.63 -4.09 -30.16
C VAL A 5 4.44 -4.43 -31.65
N PRO A 6 5.48 -4.36 -32.50
CA PRO A 6 5.40 -4.83 -33.88
C PRO A 6 5.45 -6.36 -33.94
N GLY A 7 4.61 -6.93 -34.78
CA GLY A 7 4.52 -8.37 -35.03
C GLY A 7 5.77 -8.97 -35.68
N ASP A 8 6.02 -10.20 -35.30
CA ASP A 8 7.09 -11.07 -35.78
C ASP A 8 6.62 -11.84 -37.03
N PRO A 9 7.37 -11.91 -38.12
CA PRO A 9 7.07 -12.84 -39.21
C PRO A 9 7.78 -14.18 -39.00
N ALA A 10 7.00 -15.24 -39.15
CA ALA A 10 7.38 -16.63 -39.10
C ALA A 10 8.59 -16.99 -39.95
N GLY A 11 9.54 -17.72 -39.37
CA GLY A 11 10.67 -18.34 -40.06
C GLY A 11 11.09 -19.63 -39.40
N SER A 12 10.52 -20.74 -39.89
CA SER A 12 10.83 -22.11 -39.49
C SER A 12 12.29 -22.49 -39.76
N ARG A 13 13.05 -22.92 -38.75
CA ARG A 13 14.22 -23.80 -38.94
C ARG A 13 14.28 -24.88 -37.86
N ARG A 14 14.19 -26.13 -38.31
CA ARG A 14 14.38 -27.36 -37.54
C ARG A 14 15.82 -27.52 -37.04
N PRO A 15 16.06 -28.06 -35.86
CA PRO A 15 17.40 -28.38 -35.38
C PRO A 15 17.91 -29.69 -36.00
N ARG A 16 19.14 -29.69 -36.48
CA ARG A 16 19.89 -30.85 -36.99
C ARG A 16 20.29 -31.77 -35.83
N ARG A 17 20.01 -33.06 -36.01
CA ARG A 17 20.53 -34.15 -35.21
C ARG A 17 22.03 -34.34 -35.47
N ILE A 18 22.84 -34.35 -34.42
CA ILE A 18 24.24 -34.78 -34.45
C ILE A 18 24.31 -36.23 -34.00
N ARG A 19 24.87 -37.08 -34.87
CA ARG A 19 25.16 -38.50 -34.59
C ARG A 19 26.47 -38.62 -33.81
N PRO A 20 26.64 -39.60 -32.88
CA PRO A 20 27.91 -39.86 -32.22
C PRO A 20 28.81 -40.74 -33.11
N GLY A 21 30.03 -40.29 -33.28
CA GLY A 21 31.07 -41.00 -34.01
C GLY A 21 31.70 -42.13 -33.20
N LEU A 22 31.83 -43.27 -33.84
CA LEU A 22 32.60 -44.41 -33.40
C LEU A 22 34.09 -44.06 -33.26
N ARG A 23 34.73 -44.42 -32.14
CA ARG A 23 36.18 -44.52 -32.05
C ARG A 23 36.61 -45.95 -31.78
N ARG A 24 37.64 -46.32 -32.55
CA ARG A 24 38.25 -47.61 -32.78
C ARG A 24 38.92 -48.21 -31.52
N ARG A 25 38.87 -49.54 -31.47
CA ARG A 25 39.66 -50.43 -30.61
C ARG A 25 41.11 -50.51 -31.12
N SER A 26 42.08 -50.60 -30.23
CA SER A 26 43.40 -51.19 -30.47
C SER A 26 43.79 -52.08 -29.31
N PRO A 27 44.50 -53.20 -29.58
CA PRO A 27 44.71 -54.31 -28.63
C PRO A 27 46.14 -54.30 -28.11
N PHE A 28 46.37 -54.88 -26.95
CA PHE A 28 47.62 -55.50 -26.39
C PHE A 28 47.44 -55.60 -24.88
N ALA A 29 47.84 -56.59 -24.12
CA ALA A 29 48.56 -57.83 -24.27
C ALA A 29 48.20 -58.68 -23.03
N ARG A 30 48.16 -60.00 -23.16
CA ARG A 30 47.93 -60.94 -22.06
C ARG A 30 49.24 -61.21 -21.32
N ILE A 31 49.21 -61.17 -19.97
CA ILE A 31 50.17 -61.75 -19.08
C ILE A 31 49.43 -62.69 -18.10
N PRO A 32 49.92 -63.88 -17.82
CA PRO A 32 49.15 -64.90 -17.09
C PRO A 32 49.17 -64.64 -15.57
N ALA A 33 48.03 -64.83 -14.93
CA ALA A 33 47.87 -64.69 -13.48
C ALA A 33 48.23 -66.03 -12.78
N LEU A 34 49.11 -65.93 -11.78
CA LEU A 34 49.34 -66.95 -10.76
C LEU A 34 48.17 -66.96 -9.78
N ALA A 35 47.59 -68.12 -9.59
CA ALA A 35 46.48 -68.31 -8.65
C ALA A 35 47.01 -68.39 -7.21
N LEU A 36 46.63 -67.43 -6.38
CA LEU A 36 46.64 -67.54 -4.92
C LEU A 36 45.17 -67.53 -4.46
N ALA A 37 44.75 -68.52 -3.75
CA ALA A 37 43.46 -68.64 -3.16
C ALA A 37 43.33 -67.69 -1.97
N PRO A 38 42.28 -66.80 -1.88
CA PRO A 38 42.04 -66.04 -0.68
C PRO A 38 41.07 -66.80 0.24
N ALA A 39 41.46 -66.78 1.53
CA ALA A 39 40.56 -67.19 2.62
C ALA A 39 39.36 -66.24 2.66
N LEU A 40 38.13 -66.82 2.65
CA LEU A 40 36.87 -66.13 2.76
C LEU A 40 36.72 -65.61 4.20
N ALA A 41 37.07 -64.36 4.44
CA ALA A 41 36.60 -63.60 5.61
C ALA A 41 35.18 -63.07 5.29
N LEU A 42 34.15 -63.67 5.87
CA LEU A 42 32.77 -63.25 5.79
C LEU A 42 32.62 -61.96 6.66
N THR A 43 32.84 -60.78 6.08
CA THR A 43 32.48 -59.52 6.73
C THR A 43 30.96 -59.36 6.59
N LEU A 44 30.29 -59.50 7.71
CA LEU A 44 28.85 -59.16 7.87
C LEU A 44 28.71 -57.63 7.68
N ILE A 45 28.40 -57.18 6.47
CA ILE A 45 28.00 -55.80 6.24
C ILE A 45 26.57 -55.67 6.78
N VAL A 46 26.44 -55.23 8.01
CA VAL A 46 25.15 -54.74 8.53
C VAL A 46 24.79 -53.50 7.72
N ALA A 47 23.91 -53.67 6.74
CA ALA A 47 23.30 -52.54 6.04
C ALA A 47 22.50 -51.75 7.08
N ILE A 48 23.01 -50.63 7.54
CA ILE A 48 22.24 -49.64 8.29
C ILE A 48 21.19 -49.11 7.28
N PRO A 49 19.88 -49.33 7.54
CA PRO A 49 18.89 -48.76 6.65
C PRO A 49 19.08 -47.23 6.60
N PRO A 50 18.94 -46.59 5.44
CA PRO A 50 18.98 -45.13 5.38
C PRO A 50 17.95 -44.62 6.36
N SER A 51 18.37 -43.81 7.29
CA SER A 51 17.45 -43.11 8.19
C SER A 51 16.43 -42.39 7.33
N ALA A 52 15.14 -42.63 7.57
CA ALA A 52 14.09 -41.85 6.93
C ALA A 52 14.40 -40.35 7.15
N PRO A 53 14.24 -39.51 6.14
CA PRO A 53 14.44 -38.07 6.32
C PRO A 53 13.60 -37.62 7.51
N ALA A 54 14.23 -36.92 8.44
CA ALA A 54 13.53 -36.36 9.58
C ALA A 54 12.39 -35.48 9.06
N ALA A 55 11.17 -35.65 9.57
CA ALA A 55 10.07 -34.80 9.17
C ALA A 55 10.41 -33.34 9.47
N ALA A 56 10.21 -32.47 8.49
CA ALA A 56 10.43 -31.04 8.67
C ALA A 56 9.61 -30.54 9.88
N HIS A 57 10.21 -29.69 10.70
CA HIS A 57 9.51 -29.10 11.81
C HIS A 57 8.41 -28.16 11.31
N THR A 58 7.30 -28.07 12.05
CA THR A 58 6.34 -26.96 11.86
C THR A 58 6.89 -25.71 12.49
N LEU A 59 6.61 -24.54 11.89
CA LEU A 59 7.01 -23.24 12.43
C LEU A 59 5.92 -22.21 12.10
N SER A 60 5.44 -21.50 13.12
CA SER A 60 4.34 -20.56 12.96
C SER A 60 4.55 -19.32 13.81
N VAL A 61 4.28 -18.15 13.24
CA VAL A 61 4.07 -16.91 14.00
C VAL A 61 2.57 -16.79 14.25
N THR A 62 2.21 -16.76 15.54
CA THR A 62 0.81 -16.83 16.00
C THR A 62 0.30 -15.55 16.64
N SER A 63 1.13 -14.50 16.66
CA SER A 63 0.71 -13.17 17.11
C SER A 63 -0.54 -12.72 16.36
N PRO A 64 -1.57 -12.20 17.05
CA PRO A 64 -2.75 -11.66 16.38
C PRO A 64 -2.47 -10.37 15.61
N SER A 65 -1.38 -9.70 15.93
CA SER A 65 -0.86 -8.51 15.26
C SER A 65 0.67 -8.54 15.24
N LEU A 66 1.25 -7.96 14.22
CA LEU A 66 2.70 -7.73 14.08
C LEU A 66 3.04 -6.24 14.10
N ILE A 67 2.09 -5.38 14.51
CA ILE A 67 2.33 -3.96 14.80
C ILE A 67 2.14 -3.76 16.30
N PHE A 68 3.24 -3.49 16.99
CA PHE A 68 3.31 -3.31 18.43
C PHE A 68 3.44 -1.83 18.79
N GLN A 69 2.80 -1.41 19.87
CA GLN A 69 3.06 -0.09 20.44
C GLN A 69 4.35 -0.13 21.26
N GLN A 70 5.13 0.94 21.19
CA GLN A 70 6.35 1.09 21.97
C GLN A 70 6.08 0.86 23.46
N GLY A 71 6.94 0.10 24.10
CA GLY A 71 6.78 -0.30 25.51
C GLY A 71 5.90 -1.53 25.73
N LEU A 72 5.30 -2.10 24.68
CA LEU A 72 4.36 -3.21 24.78
C LEU A 72 4.66 -4.32 23.78
N GLY A 73 4.36 -5.57 24.18
CA GLY A 73 4.20 -6.70 23.28
C GLY A 73 5.40 -7.64 23.19
N ALA A 74 5.09 -8.77 22.58
CA ALA A 74 6.04 -9.82 22.23
C ALA A 74 5.53 -10.51 20.96
N VAL A 75 6.45 -10.98 20.11
CA VAL A 75 6.08 -11.87 19.00
C VAL A 75 5.85 -13.27 19.56
N GLU A 76 4.65 -13.81 19.33
CA GLU A 76 4.27 -15.17 19.69
C GLU A 76 4.53 -16.12 18.52
N PHE A 77 5.12 -17.26 18.81
CA PHE A 77 5.37 -18.27 17.77
C PHE A 77 5.27 -19.70 18.32
N GLY A 78 5.05 -20.64 17.44
CA GLY A 78 4.97 -22.07 17.73
C GLY A 78 5.83 -22.92 16.82
N SER A 79 6.29 -24.07 17.33
CA SER A 79 7.03 -25.07 16.56
C SER A 79 6.88 -26.46 17.15
N SER A 80 7.08 -27.49 16.31
CA SER A 80 7.27 -28.88 16.76
C SER A 80 8.70 -29.16 17.25
N ALA A 81 9.65 -28.25 17.05
CA ALA A 81 10.99 -28.36 17.61
C ALA A 81 11.03 -28.02 19.11
N ALA A 82 11.96 -28.58 19.85
CA ALA A 82 12.15 -28.28 21.27
C ALA A 82 12.67 -26.86 21.50
N SER A 83 13.43 -26.31 20.55
CA SER A 83 13.95 -24.95 20.58
C SER A 83 13.98 -24.35 19.18
N VAL A 84 13.92 -23.01 19.13
CA VAL A 84 13.99 -22.21 17.90
C VAL A 84 15.03 -21.12 18.13
N SER A 85 16.00 -21.03 17.26
CA SER A 85 16.91 -19.89 17.22
C SER A 85 16.29 -18.76 16.38
N TRP A 86 16.59 -17.51 16.76
CA TRP A 86 15.99 -16.36 16.11
C TRP A 86 16.92 -15.16 16.05
N ALA A 87 16.70 -14.32 15.04
CA ALA A 87 17.40 -13.05 14.87
C ALA A 87 16.41 -11.96 14.44
N ILE A 88 16.58 -10.76 15.02
CA ILE A 88 15.89 -9.55 14.63
C ILE A 88 16.91 -8.62 13.98
N THR A 89 16.59 -8.11 12.79
CA THR A 89 17.35 -7.06 12.09
C THR A 89 16.48 -5.82 11.93
N ASP A 90 17.11 -4.65 11.90
CA ASP A 90 16.44 -3.39 11.60
C ASP A 90 16.28 -3.17 10.08
N GLU A 91 15.76 -2.02 9.72
CA GLU A 91 15.53 -1.60 8.33
C GLU A 91 16.82 -1.42 7.49
N GLN A 92 17.98 -1.45 8.13
CA GLN A 92 19.29 -1.42 7.47
C GLN A 92 19.90 -2.81 7.32
N GLY A 93 19.20 -3.86 7.83
CA GLY A 93 19.70 -5.23 7.88
C GLY A 93 20.71 -5.46 9.02
N VAL A 94 20.86 -4.51 9.94
CA VAL A 94 21.75 -4.64 11.09
C VAL A 94 21.05 -5.49 12.16
N ARG A 95 21.73 -6.54 12.64
CA ARG A 95 21.21 -7.38 13.71
C ARG A 95 21.15 -6.61 15.02
N VAL A 96 19.94 -6.35 15.50
CA VAL A 96 19.70 -5.64 16.77
C VAL A 96 19.52 -6.59 17.96
N ARG A 97 19.06 -7.83 17.69
CA ARG A 97 18.87 -8.84 18.73
C ARG A 97 18.89 -10.26 18.14
N GLY A 98 19.11 -11.25 18.98
CA GLY A 98 18.97 -12.65 18.62
C GLY A 98 19.16 -13.55 19.82
N GLY A 99 18.69 -14.79 19.71
CA GLY A 99 18.73 -15.77 20.79
C GLY A 99 18.20 -17.12 20.39
N THR A 100 17.98 -17.95 21.39
CA THR A 100 17.29 -19.24 21.28
C THR A 100 16.18 -19.29 22.33
N SER A 101 14.99 -19.60 21.89
CA SER A 101 13.84 -19.84 22.79
C SER A 101 13.56 -21.33 22.90
N TRP A 102 13.43 -21.84 24.10
CA TRP A 102 12.93 -23.18 24.40
C TRP A 102 11.41 -23.13 24.44
N LEU A 103 10.75 -24.07 23.75
CA LEU A 103 9.31 -24.08 23.66
C LEU A 103 8.68 -24.85 24.81
N SER A 104 7.66 -24.25 25.43
CA SER A 104 6.81 -24.90 26.42
C SER A 104 5.44 -25.16 25.79
N GLY A 105 5.02 -26.42 25.72
CA GLY A 105 3.78 -26.79 25.03
C GLY A 105 3.79 -26.42 23.54
N GLY A 106 4.96 -26.42 22.90
CA GLY A 106 5.12 -26.05 21.50
C GLY A 106 5.03 -24.57 21.20
N LYS A 107 5.09 -23.68 22.20
CA LYS A 107 4.97 -22.22 22.06
C LYS A 107 6.10 -21.48 22.77
N ALA A 108 6.43 -20.31 22.26
CA ALA A 108 7.35 -19.35 22.90
C ALA A 108 7.05 -17.92 22.44
N THR A 109 7.69 -16.95 23.11
CA THR A 109 7.57 -15.52 22.80
C THR A 109 8.94 -14.87 22.67
N ILE A 110 9.03 -13.80 21.88
CA ILE A 110 10.19 -12.93 21.76
C ILE A 110 9.74 -11.53 22.19
N PRO A 111 10.19 -11.02 23.36
CA PRO A 111 9.87 -9.67 23.81
C PRO A 111 10.39 -8.61 22.84
N VAL A 112 9.54 -7.62 22.49
CA VAL A 112 9.88 -6.51 21.59
C VAL A 112 9.60 -5.14 22.23
N ALA A 113 9.07 -5.11 23.44
CA ALA A 113 8.64 -3.90 24.14
C ALA A 113 9.76 -2.86 24.35
N ASP A 114 11.00 -3.28 24.48
CA ASP A 114 12.18 -2.43 24.69
C ASP A 114 12.88 -1.99 23.39
N LEU A 115 12.37 -2.39 22.22
CA LEU A 115 12.86 -1.90 20.94
C LEU A 115 12.40 -0.45 20.71
N ALA A 116 13.28 0.35 20.12
CA ALA A 116 12.92 1.68 19.64
C ALA A 116 11.87 1.58 18.52
N PRO A 117 11.10 2.65 18.25
CA PRO A 117 10.23 2.68 17.08
C PRO A 117 10.99 2.34 15.80
N GLY A 118 10.35 1.55 14.91
CA GLY A 118 10.97 1.13 13.67
C GLY A 118 10.29 -0.05 13.00
N TYR A 119 10.83 -0.40 11.85
CA TYR A 119 10.54 -1.62 11.11
C TYR A 119 11.62 -2.65 11.40
N PHE A 120 11.20 -3.91 11.58
CA PHE A 120 12.11 -5.01 11.89
C PHE A 120 11.77 -6.26 11.08
N GLU A 121 12.80 -7.00 10.70
CA GLU A 121 12.66 -8.34 10.16
C GLU A 121 12.99 -9.37 11.23
N LEU A 122 12.22 -10.45 11.26
CA LEU A 122 12.39 -11.58 12.15
C LEU A 122 12.68 -12.85 11.34
N ALA A 123 13.81 -13.47 11.61
CA ALA A 123 14.15 -14.80 11.14
C ALA A 123 14.04 -15.80 12.28
N LEU A 124 13.34 -16.92 12.06
CA LEU A 124 13.19 -18.05 12.96
C LEU A 124 13.76 -19.30 12.30
N HIS A 125 14.51 -20.10 13.05
CA HIS A 125 15.13 -21.35 12.60
C HIS A 125 14.80 -22.47 13.57
N ALA A 126 14.04 -23.47 13.11
CA ALA A 126 13.68 -24.66 13.87
C ALA A 126 14.46 -25.89 13.38
N GLY A 127 15.05 -26.64 14.32
CA GLY A 127 15.86 -27.83 14.00
C GLY A 127 17.34 -27.54 13.76
N ALA A 128 18.12 -28.60 13.58
CA ALA A 128 19.55 -28.54 13.27
C ALA A 128 19.82 -28.91 11.82
N ALA A 129 20.94 -28.47 11.27
CA ALA A 129 21.39 -28.95 9.96
C ALA A 129 21.39 -30.50 9.90
N PRO A 130 21.05 -31.14 8.75
CA PRO A 130 20.99 -30.52 7.42
C PRO A 130 19.64 -29.95 6.99
N ASP A 131 18.55 -30.12 7.72
CA ASP A 131 17.19 -29.73 7.30
C ASP A 131 16.51 -28.78 8.31
N PRO A 132 17.02 -27.52 8.49
CA PRO A 132 16.32 -26.55 9.31
C PRO A 132 15.01 -26.11 8.63
N THR A 133 13.97 -25.90 9.42
CA THR A 133 12.77 -25.21 8.96
C THR A 133 12.93 -23.73 9.28
N ASP A 134 12.96 -22.89 8.25
CA ASP A 134 13.15 -21.46 8.34
C ASP A 134 11.86 -20.70 8.09
N LEU A 135 11.62 -19.66 8.86
CA LEU A 135 10.55 -18.69 8.64
C LEU A 135 11.12 -17.27 8.70
N ARG A 136 10.76 -16.44 7.74
CA ARG A 136 11.03 -15.00 7.78
C ARG A 136 9.72 -14.23 7.75
N THR A 137 9.63 -13.20 8.59
CA THR A 137 8.52 -12.25 8.62
C THR A 137 9.01 -10.88 9.06
N SER A 138 8.12 -9.90 9.13
CA SER A 138 8.42 -8.57 9.62
C SER A 138 7.44 -8.18 10.73
N PHE A 139 7.87 -7.26 11.56
CA PHE A 139 7.03 -6.60 12.54
C PHE A 139 7.42 -5.12 12.69
N ALA A 140 6.55 -4.34 13.27
CA ALA A 140 6.77 -2.93 13.54
C ALA A 140 6.62 -2.63 15.03
N VAL A 141 7.42 -1.68 15.53
CA VAL A 141 7.20 -1.00 16.80
C VAL A 141 6.90 0.45 16.51
N ILE A 142 5.75 0.96 16.92
CA ILE A 142 5.30 2.32 16.65
C ILE A 142 4.98 3.08 17.94
N GLU A 143 5.19 4.39 17.94
CA GLU A 143 4.59 5.25 18.95
C GLU A 143 3.07 5.30 18.73
N PRO A 144 2.24 5.32 19.80
CA PRO A 144 0.79 5.41 19.65
C PRO A 144 0.37 6.63 18.81
N VAL A 145 -0.51 6.41 17.84
CA VAL A 145 -1.14 7.49 17.08
C VAL A 145 -2.25 8.11 17.93
N PRO A 146 -2.24 9.42 18.19
CA PRO A 146 -3.25 10.05 19.03
C PRO A 146 -4.61 10.09 18.35
N ASP A 147 -5.70 9.99 19.14
CA ASP A 147 -7.07 10.02 18.62
C ASP A 147 -7.38 11.30 17.84
N SER A 148 -6.75 12.42 18.18
CA SER A 148 -6.89 13.67 17.44
C SER A 148 -6.41 13.59 15.98
N ALA A 149 -5.57 12.62 15.64
CA ALA A 149 -5.08 12.39 14.28
C ALA A 149 -6.06 11.61 13.40
N VAL A 150 -7.07 10.95 13.98
CA VAL A 150 -7.95 9.99 13.30
C VAL A 150 -9.42 10.39 13.33
N GLY A 151 -9.72 11.67 13.41
CA GLY A 151 -11.08 12.20 13.34
C GLY A 151 -11.63 12.31 11.90
N PRO A 152 -12.89 12.72 11.72
CA PRO A 152 -13.54 12.83 10.41
C PRO A 152 -12.83 13.76 9.41
N SER A 153 -12.08 14.76 9.91
CA SER A 153 -11.28 15.67 9.10
C SER A 153 -9.87 15.16 8.78
N SER A 154 -9.50 13.97 9.25
CA SER A 154 -8.19 13.37 8.99
C SER A 154 -7.96 13.19 7.49
N PRO A 155 -6.75 13.46 6.99
CA PRO A 155 -6.42 13.20 5.59
C PRO A 155 -6.06 11.74 5.30
N PHE A 156 -5.94 10.88 6.33
CA PHE A 156 -5.35 9.55 6.23
C PHE A 156 -6.41 8.50 5.92
N GLY A 157 -6.35 7.93 4.73
CA GLY A 157 -7.21 6.85 4.26
C GLY A 157 -6.44 5.72 3.59
N ALA A 158 -7.11 4.59 3.38
CA ALA A 158 -6.60 3.47 2.59
C ALA A 158 -7.72 2.80 1.79
N ALA A 159 -7.39 2.32 0.59
CA ALA A 159 -8.23 1.39 -0.15
C ALA A 159 -8.19 0.02 0.53
N VAL A 160 -9.35 -0.63 0.57
CA VAL A 160 -9.53 -1.97 1.15
C VAL A 160 -10.25 -2.85 0.13
N HIS A 161 -10.06 -4.17 0.22
CA HIS A 161 -10.64 -5.13 -0.73
C HIS A 161 -11.35 -6.27 0.02
N ILE A 162 -12.52 -5.97 0.57
CA ILE A 162 -13.31 -6.92 1.36
C ILE A 162 -13.61 -8.18 0.54
N GLY A 163 -13.39 -9.34 1.16
CA GLY A 163 -13.63 -10.64 0.53
C GLY A 163 -12.49 -11.17 -0.34
N ARG A 164 -11.38 -10.44 -0.48
CA ARG A 164 -10.15 -10.97 -1.09
C ARG A 164 -9.31 -11.77 -0.09
N ALA A 165 -8.41 -12.61 -0.60
CA ALA A 165 -7.46 -13.35 0.22
C ALA A 165 -6.53 -12.40 0.98
N GLY A 166 -6.25 -12.70 2.26
CA GLY A 166 -5.43 -11.83 3.11
C GLY A 166 -6.21 -10.77 3.89
N TRP A 167 -7.45 -10.52 3.54
CA TRP A 167 -8.35 -9.59 4.23
C TRP A 167 -9.08 -10.29 5.38
N GLY A 168 -8.38 -10.52 6.47
CA GLY A 168 -8.94 -11.06 7.70
C GLY A 168 -9.65 -9.99 8.55
N PRO A 169 -10.36 -10.39 9.61
CA PRO A 169 -11.11 -9.46 10.46
C PRO A 169 -10.24 -8.40 11.15
N ASN A 170 -8.97 -8.67 11.38
CA ASN A 170 -8.06 -7.77 12.09
C ASN A 170 -7.42 -6.69 11.20
N VAL A 171 -7.69 -6.66 9.91
CA VAL A 171 -7.04 -5.71 9.00
C VAL A 171 -7.39 -4.25 9.33
N LEU A 172 -8.62 -4.00 9.75
CA LEU A 172 -9.05 -2.65 10.17
C LEU A 172 -8.45 -2.25 11.52
N ASP A 173 -8.15 -3.20 12.40
CA ASP A 173 -7.40 -2.92 13.64
C ASP A 173 -5.99 -2.42 13.31
N GLU A 174 -5.31 -3.05 12.34
CA GLU A 174 -4.00 -2.59 11.87
C GLU A 174 -4.09 -1.21 11.19
N ALA A 175 -5.13 -0.98 10.40
CA ALA A 175 -5.41 0.33 9.81
C ALA A 175 -5.54 1.40 10.92
N ARG A 176 -6.35 1.14 11.95
CA ARG A 176 -6.55 2.06 13.07
C ARG A 176 -5.26 2.33 13.85
N LYS A 177 -4.45 1.29 14.13
CA LYS A 177 -3.15 1.43 14.80
C LYS A 177 -2.19 2.34 14.03
N THR A 178 -2.18 2.24 12.69
CA THR A 178 -1.32 3.06 11.82
C THR A 178 -1.89 4.45 11.54
N GLY A 179 -3.06 4.79 12.10
CA GLY A 179 -3.65 6.11 11.98
C GLY A 179 -4.52 6.31 10.73
N ILE A 180 -4.91 5.24 10.07
CA ILE A 180 -5.93 5.31 9.02
C ILE A 180 -7.27 5.63 9.66
N ALA A 181 -7.88 6.72 9.22
CA ALA A 181 -9.18 7.24 9.69
C ALA A 181 -10.31 6.98 8.71
N HIS A 182 -9.96 6.67 7.46
CA HIS A 182 -10.92 6.46 6.38
C HIS A 182 -10.55 5.22 5.59
N ILE A 183 -11.58 4.47 5.15
CA ILE A 183 -11.40 3.39 4.18
C ILE A 183 -12.24 3.66 2.93
N ARG A 184 -11.78 3.13 1.78
CA ARG A 184 -12.46 3.18 0.49
C ARG A 184 -12.67 1.75 0.00
N GLU A 185 -13.95 1.38 -0.29
CA GLU A 185 -14.35 0.02 -0.61
C GLU A 185 -15.41 -0.02 -1.71
N ASP A 186 -15.34 -1.02 -2.58
CA ASP A 186 -16.26 -1.25 -3.67
C ASP A 186 -17.61 -1.83 -3.22
N ALA A 187 -18.69 -1.11 -3.47
CA ALA A 187 -20.03 -1.66 -3.45
C ALA A 187 -20.43 -2.07 -4.89
N TRP A 188 -20.20 -3.32 -5.24
CA TRP A 188 -20.51 -3.84 -6.58
C TRP A 188 -22.01 -4.00 -6.78
N TRP A 189 -22.62 -3.20 -7.65
CA TRP A 189 -24.07 -3.15 -7.85
C TRP A 189 -24.74 -4.52 -8.03
N ASN A 190 -24.16 -5.41 -8.83
CA ASN A 190 -24.70 -6.75 -9.07
C ASN A 190 -24.69 -7.67 -7.84
N ARG A 191 -23.91 -7.35 -6.80
CA ARG A 191 -23.91 -8.10 -5.53
C ARG A 191 -24.99 -7.64 -4.57
N PHE A 192 -25.46 -6.39 -4.72
CA PHE A 192 -26.47 -5.79 -3.87
C PHE A 192 -27.88 -5.86 -4.45
N GLU A 193 -28.03 -5.85 -5.77
CA GLU A 193 -29.32 -5.92 -6.45
C GLU A 193 -29.36 -7.11 -7.40
N THR A 194 -29.85 -8.26 -6.92
CA THR A 194 -30.01 -9.48 -7.71
C THR A 194 -31.42 -9.62 -8.32
N THR A 195 -32.38 -8.80 -7.88
CA THR A 195 -33.72 -8.67 -8.40
C THR A 195 -34.09 -7.18 -8.47
N LYS A 196 -34.64 -6.72 -9.58
CA LYS A 196 -34.95 -5.29 -9.80
C LYS A 196 -35.67 -4.64 -8.61
N GLY A 197 -35.02 -3.59 -8.07
CA GLY A 197 -35.56 -2.79 -6.98
C GLY A 197 -35.46 -3.44 -5.59
N ASN A 198 -34.92 -4.66 -5.47
CA ASN A 198 -34.73 -5.35 -4.19
C ASN A 198 -33.27 -5.48 -3.87
N TYR A 199 -32.87 -4.92 -2.74
CA TYR A 199 -31.48 -4.91 -2.31
C TYR A 199 -31.23 -5.97 -1.25
N THR A 200 -30.09 -6.67 -1.40
CA THR A 200 -29.50 -7.59 -0.43
C THR A 200 -28.12 -7.05 -0.03
N PHE A 201 -27.76 -7.22 1.22
CA PHE A 201 -26.53 -6.66 1.75
C PHE A 201 -25.57 -7.80 2.15
N PRO A 202 -24.41 -7.98 1.46
CA PRO A 202 -23.50 -9.08 1.74
C PRO A 202 -23.01 -9.08 3.18
N ALA A 203 -23.00 -10.24 3.83
CA ALA A 203 -22.67 -10.37 5.25
C ALA A 203 -21.24 -9.91 5.56
N GLU A 204 -20.28 -10.24 4.69
CA GLU A 204 -18.88 -9.82 4.82
C GLU A 204 -18.71 -8.30 4.73
N PHE A 205 -19.45 -7.66 3.83
CA PHE A 205 -19.46 -6.20 3.70
C PHE A 205 -20.11 -5.56 4.95
N SER A 206 -21.22 -6.12 5.41
CA SER A 206 -21.94 -5.65 6.61
C SER A 206 -21.07 -5.73 7.87
N SER A 207 -20.37 -6.86 8.07
CA SER A 207 -19.48 -7.03 9.23
C SER A 207 -18.30 -6.06 9.18
N THR A 208 -17.75 -5.80 8.00
CA THR A 208 -16.65 -4.84 7.84
C THR A 208 -17.09 -3.41 8.10
N MET A 209 -18.26 -3.00 7.61
CA MET A 209 -18.82 -1.66 7.90
C MET A 209 -19.13 -1.48 9.39
N ALA A 210 -19.63 -2.53 10.05
CA ALA A 210 -19.86 -2.50 11.51
C ALA A 210 -18.55 -2.35 12.28
N HIS A 211 -17.52 -3.14 11.92
CA HIS A 211 -16.21 -3.08 12.58
C HIS A 211 -15.49 -1.75 12.33
N ALA A 212 -15.56 -1.20 11.11
CA ALA A 212 -15.04 0.14 10.83
C ALA A 212 -15.65 1.21 11.76
N ARG A 213 -16.99 1.13 11.98
CA ARG A 213 -17.70 2.04 12.90
C ARG A 213 -17.22 1.88 14.34
N GLU A 214 -17.05 0.65 14.83
CA GLU A 214 -16.52 0.35 16.18
C GLU A 214 -15.15 0.96 16.41
N LEU A 215 -14.29 0.96 15.37
CA LEU A 215 -12.95 1.53 15.39
C LEU A 215 -12.92 3.05 15.15
N GLY A 216 -14.06 3.69 14.87
CA GLY A 216 -14.13 5.11 14.48
C GLY A 216 -13.53 5.40 13.11
N ILE A 217 -13.42 4.40 12.25
CA ILE A 217 -12.98 4.54 10.84
C ILE A 217 -14.21 4.90 10.00
N THR A 218 -14.08 5.93 9.16
CA THR A 218 -15.16 6.39 8.28
C THR A 218 -15.05 5.75 6.90
N PRO A 219 -16.01 4.93 6.45
CA PRO A 219 -16.00 4.41 5.10
C PRO A 219 -16.43 5.44 4.05
N MET A 220 -15.78 5.40 2.88
CA MET A 220 -16.29 5.89 1.61
C MET A 220 -16.55 4.68 0.73
N VAL A 221 -17.79 4.50 0.28
CA VAL A 221 -18.12 3.41 -0.63
C VAL A 221 -18.08 3.89 -2.07
N ILE A 222 -17.58 3.05 -2.97
CA ILE A 222 -17.66 3.28 -4.40
C ILE A 222 -18.97 2.61 -4.87
N ALA A 223 -19.95 3.38 -5.32
CA ALA A 223 -21.03 2.79 -6.10
C ALA A 223 -20.43 2.37 -7.45
N ASN A 224 -20.25 1.06 -7.67
CA ASN A 224 -19.44 0.56 -8.77
C ASN A 224 -20.10 -0.60 -9.53
N GLY A 225 -19.58 -0.84 -10.74
CA GLY A 225 -19.89 -1.97 -11.58
C GLY A 225 -21.14 -1.79 -12.45
N ALA A 226 -21.50 -2.90 -13.08
CA ALA A 226 -22.68 -3.06 -13.93
C ALA A 226 -23.65 -4.08 -13.33
N ASN A 227 -24.89 -4.11 -13.81
CA ASN A 227 -25.90 -5.07 -13.37
C ASN A 227 -26.63 -5.65 -14.57
N SER A 228 -26.73 -6.97 -14.65
CA SER A 228 -27.40 -7.68 -15.75
C SER A 228 -28.88 -7.38 -15.88
N LEU A 229 -29.49 -6.81 -14.83
CA LEU A 229 -30.89 -6.39 -14.81
C LEU A 229 -31.16 -5.11 -15.63
N TYR A 230 -30.11 -4.34 -15.96
CA TYR A 230 -30.14 -3.05 -16.64
C TYR A 230 -29.08 -2.94 -17.72
N ASP A 231 -29.31 -2.12 -18.74
CA ASP A 231 -28.35 -1.78 -19.81
C ASP A 231 -27.63 -3.00 -20.44
N ASN A 232 -28.32 -4.17 -20.46
CA ASN A 232 -27.74 -5.44 -20.92
C ASN A 232 -26.44 -5.85 -20.20
N GLY A 233 -26.33 -5.59 -18.89
CA GLY A 233 -25.16 -5.92 -18.09
C GLY A 233 -23.96 -5.01 -18.32
N ARG A 234 -24.19 -3.80 -18.80
CA ARG A 234 -23.15 -2.77 -19.01
C ARG A 234 -23.23 -1.70 -17.92
N THR A 235 -22.17 -0.91 -17.84
CA THR A 235 -22.14 0.30 -17.03
C THR A 235 -23.35 1.19 -17.37
N PRO A 236 -24.09 1.72 -16.36
CA PRO A 236 -25.38 2.39 -16.58
C PRO A 236 -25.25 3.56 -17.55
N SER A 237 -26.19 3.64 -18.49
CA SER A 237 -26.24 4.69 -19.52
C SER A 237 -27.64 5.05 -19.98
N SER A 238 -28.63 4.15 -19.82
CA SER A 238 -30.02 4.47 -20.09
C SER A 238 -30.63 5.26 -18.93
N PRO A 239 -31.69 6.04 -19.15
CA PRO A 239 -32.43 6.71 -18.07
C PRO A 239 -32.88 5.76 -16.95
N GLU A 240 -33.33 4.53 -17.32
CA GLU A 240 -33.72 3.50 -16.35
C GLU A 240 -32.51 3.02 -15.53
N GLY A 241 -31.42 2.65 -16.20
CA GLY A 241 -30.18 2.16 -15.55
C GLY A 241 -29.56 3.20 -14.64
N ILE A 242 -29.48 4.46 -15.08
CA ILE A 242 -28.96 5.57 -14.27
C ILE A 242 -29.82 5.80 -13.03
N ALA A 243 -31.16 5.81 -13.18
CA ALA A 243 -32.08 6.00 -12.05
C ALA A 243 -31.97 4.82 -11.05
N ALA A 244 -31.86 3.58 -11.53
CA ALA A 244 -31.69 2.40 -10.70
C ALA A 244 -30.33 2.42 -9.95
N PHE A 245 -29.26 2.78 -10.63
CA PHE A 245 -27.93 2.91 -10.04
C PHE A 245 -27.88 3.99 -8.95
N GLY A 246 -28.54 5.13 -9.16
CA GLY A 246 -28.68 6.17 -8.14
C GLY A 246 -29.44 5.68 -6.90
N LYS A 247 -30.54 4.93 -7.09
CA LYS A 247 -31.28 4.32 -5.98
C LYS A 247 -30.47 3.29 -5.22
N PHE A 248 -29.67 2.47 -5.94
CA PHE A 248 -28.74 1.54 -5.33
C PHE A 248 -27.72 2.28 -4.43
N ALA A 249 -27.06 3.32 -4.94
CA ALA A 249 -26.10 4.11 -4.16
C ALA A 249 -26.75 4.68 -2.89
N ALA A 250 -27.95 5.26 -3.00
CA ALA A 250 -28.69 5.78 -1.86
C ALA A 250 -29.10 4.69 -0.86
N ALA A 251 -29.47 3.49 -1.35
CA ALA A 251 -29.84 2.37 -0.50
C ALA A 251 -28.64 1.84 0.32
N VAL A 252 -27.46 1.77 -0.29
CA VAL A 252 -26.20 1.38 0.40
C VAL A 252 -25.87 2.37 1.51
N LEU A 253 -25.86 3.67 1.21
CA LEU A 253 -25.58 4.71 2.21
C LEU A 253 -26.57 4.63 3.38
N LYS A 254 -27.87 4.55 3.09
CA LYS A 254 -28.91 4.47 4.11
C LYS A 254 -28.79 3.23 4.99
N HIS A 255 -28.53 2.06 4.38
CA HIS A 255 -28.46 0.79 5.12
C HIS A 255 -27.31 0.76 6.11
N TYR A 256 -26.14 1.25 5.70
CA TYR A 256 -24.93 1.23 6.52
C TYR A 256 -24.72 2.52 7.32
N ASP A 257 -25.64 3.49 7.25
CA ASP A 257 -25.51 4.80 7.90
C ASP A 257 -24.20 5.51 7.50
N LEU A 258 -23.95 5.56 6.17
CA LEU A 258 -22.77 6.17 5.58
C LEU A 258 -23.13 7.52 4.94
N SER A 259 -22.13 8.42 4.93
CA SER A 259 -22.28 9.77 4.38
C SER A 259 -21.45 10.05 3.14
N ASN A 260 -20.61 9.11 2.68
CA ASN A 260 -19.70 9.34 1.57
C ASN A 260 -19.85 8.26 0.50
N VAL A 261 -20.09 8.68 -0.75
CA VAL A 261 -20.15 7.77 -1.90
C VAL A 261 -19.33 8.34 -3.07
N GLU A 262 -18.46 7.53 -3.63
CA GLU A 262 -17.78 7.80 -4.90
C GLU A 262 -18.53 7.14 -6.05
N VAL A 263 -18.65 7.85 -7.18
CA VAL A 263 -19.49 7.42 -8.31
C VAL A 263 -18.63 6.78 -9.39
N LEU A 264 -18.69 5.48 -9.48
CA LEU A 264 -17.90 4.62 -10.37
C LEU A 264 -16.39 4.75 -10.17
N ASN A 265 -15.67 3.67 -10.43
CA ASN A 265 -14.21 3.66 -10.46
C ASN A 265 -13.72 3.87 -11.89
N GLU A 266 -12.78 4.81 -12.08
CA GLU A 266 -12.01 5.00 -13.31
C GLU A 266 -12.84 4.96 -14.61
N TYR A 267 -13.95 5.71 -14.62
CA TYR A 267 -14.87 5.72 -15.75
C TYR A 267 -14.22 6.06 -17.09
N ASN A 268 -13.12 6.82 -17.08
CA ASN A 268 -12.34 7.17 -18.27
C ASN A 268 -11.48 6.02 -18.81
N ALA A 269 -11.36 4.89 -18.07
CA ALA A 269 -10.60 3.70 -18.45
C ALA A 269 -11.48 2.55 -18.96
N GLY A 270 -10.91 1.72 -19.83
CA GLY A 270 -11.63 0.58 -20.41
C GLY A 270 -11.81 -0.61 -19.49
N THR A 271 -11.04 -0.69 -18.40
CA THR A 271 -11.07 -1.79 -17.46
C THR A 271 -12.38 -1.82 -16.66
N PHE A 272 -12.87 -0.65 -16.23
CA PHE A 272 -14.04 -0.55 -15.35
C PHE A 272 -15.31 -0.05 -16.06
N ASN A 273 -15.18 0.48 -17.27
CA ASN A 273 -16.28 1.06 -18.01
C ASN A 273 -16.51 0.40 -19.38
N ASN A 274 -17.66 -0.28 -19.50
CA ASN A 274 -18.15 -0.87 -20.75
C ASN A 274 -19.50 -0.25 -21.20
N SER A 275 -19.78 1.00 -20.79
CA SER A 275 -21.01 1.73 -21.11
C SER A 275 -21.25 1.82 -22.62
N ALA A 276 -22.52 1.67 -23.03
CA ALA A 276 -22.92 1.89 -24.43
C ALA A 276 -22.76 3.36 -24.86
N CYS A 277 -22.82 4.30 -23.92
CA CYS A 277 -22.57 5.72 -24.15
C CYS A 277 -21.07 6.03 -24.39
N GLY A 278 -20.16 5.16 -23.94
CA GLY A 278 -18.71 5.35 -24.04
C GLY A 278 -18.09 5.89 -22.76
N ARG A 279 -16.79 6.27 -22.85
CA ARG A 279 -15.94 6.68 -21.72
C ARG A 279 -15.71 8.19 -21.67
N THR A 280 -16.70 8.96 -22.10
CA THR A 280 -16.59 10.43 -22.17
C THR A 280 -17.08 11.09 -20.88
N ALA A 281 -16.61 12.30 -20.60
CA ALA A 281 -17.09 13.11 -19.50
C ALA A 281 -18.58 13.44 -19.61
N ALA A 282 -19.11 13.56 -20.84
CA ALA A 282 -20.56 13.77 -21.07
C ALA A 282 -21.38 12.58 -20.57
N CYS A 283 -20.94 11.35 -20.90
CA CYS A 283 -21.63 10.13 -20.47
C CYS A 283 -21.54 9.94 -18.95
N TYR A 284 -20.37 10.17 -18.37
CA TYR A 284 -20.19 10.12 -16.92
C TYR A 284 -21.07 11.12 -16.18
N LEU A 285 -21.18 12.34 -16.71
CA LEU A 285 -21.98 13.41 -16.09
C LEU A 285 -23.44 13.02 -15.89
N GLU A 286 -24.03 12.28 -16.81
CA GLU A 286 -25.43 11.84 -16.66
C GLU A 286 -25.57 10.83 -15.52
N VAL A 287 -24.62 9.89 -15.37
CA VAL A 287 -24.59 8.96 -14.23
C VAL A 287 -24.38 9.72 -12.92
N LEU A 288 -23.41 10.64 -12.89
CA LEU A 288 -23.11 11.47 -11.73
C LEU A 288 -24.34 12.27 -11.27
N LYS A 289 -25.06 12.92 -12.19
CA LYS A 289 -26.31 13.64 -11.90
C LYS A 289 -27.37 12.73 -11.30
N GLY A 290 -27.57 11.55 -11.89
CA GLY A 290 -28.56 10.58 -11.40
C GLY A 290 -28.25 10.09 -9.99
N VAL A 291 -26.99 9.76 -9.70
CA VAL A 291 -26.56 9.37 -8.35
C VAL A 291 -26.69 10.55 -7.38
N HIS A 292 -26.20 11.73 -7.74
CA HIS A 292 -26.29 12.92 -6.89
C HIS A 292 -27.74 13.24 -6.53
N GLN A 293 -28.66 13.22 -7.51
CA GLN A 293 -30.09 13.45 -7.27
C GLN A 293 -30.67 12.45 -6.29
N ALA A 294 -30.40 11.15 -6.49
CA ALA A 294 -30.95 10.09 -5.64
C ALA A 294 -30.39 10.12 -4.22
N VAL A 295 -29.09 10.33 -4.09
CA VAL A 295 -28.41 10.41 -2.79
C VAL A 295 -28.86 11.64 -2.01
N LYS A 296 -28.91 12.83 -2.65
CA LYS A 296 -29.36 14.07 -1.99
C LYS A 296 -30.85 14.08 -1.63
N ALA A 297 -31.66 13.33 -2.37
CA ALA A 297 -33.08 13.14 -2.00
C ALA A 297 -33.24 12.24 -0.76
N ALA A 298 -32.33 11.28 -0.56
CA ALA A 298 -32.31 10.38 0.60
C ALA A 298 -31.64 11.01 1.83
N ASP A 299 -30.52 11.69 1.61
CA ASP A 299 -29.75 12.40 2.63
C ASP A 299 -29.11 13.67 2.03
N PRO A 300 -29.68 14.87 2.29
CA PRO A 300 -29.10 16.11 1.81
C PRO A 300 -27.67 16.40 2.32
N GLY A 301 -27.28 15.79 3.45
CA GLY A 301 -25.95 15.93 4.08
C GLY A 301 -24.88 15.04 3.45
N ALA A 302 -25.26 14.03 2.70
CA ALA A 302 -24.30 13.09 2.12
C ALA A 302 -23.36 13.76 1.11
N THR A 303 -22.12 13.28 1.07
CA THR A 303 -21.05 13.71 0.17
C THR A 303 -20.98 12.79 -1.05
N VAL A 304 -21.24 13.31 -2.23
CA VAL A 304 -21.01 12.64 -3.51
C VAL A 304 -19.65 13.03 -4.03
N VAL A 305 -18.82 12.04 -4.34
CA VAL A 305 -17.44 12.17 -4.77
C VAL A 305 -17.28 11.66 -6.20
N GLY A 306 -16.48 12.28 -6.99
CA GLY A 306 -16.14 11.84 -8.34
C GLY A 306 -15.12 12.79 -8.98
N PRO A 307 -14.56 12.42 -10.14
CA PRO A 307 -14.89 11.29 -11.00
C PRO A 307 -13.99 10.05 -10.85
N ALA A 308 -13.10 9.99 -9.87
CA ALA A 308 -12.16 8.88 -9.68
C ALA A 308 -11.42 8.49 -10.99
N THR A 309 -10.84 9.47 -11.66
CA THR A 309 -10.21 9.24 -12.96
C THR A 309 -8.82 8.65 -12.84
N ILE A 310 -8.47 7.72 -13.75
CA ILE A 310 -7.04 7.45 -14.02
C ILE A 310 -6.37 8.75 -14.46
N GLY A 311 -5.33 9.13 -13.74
CA GLY A 311 -4.63 10.38 -13.94
C GLY A 311 -5.45 11.60 -13.51
N ILE A 312 -4.87 12.78 -13.68
CA ILE A 312 -5.55 14.05 -13.38
C ILE A 312 -6.47 14.46 -14.54
N GLY A 313 -6.46 13.71 -15.61
CA GLY A 313 -7.26 13.96 -16.81
C GLY A 313 -6.44 14.58 -17.94
N ASN A 314 -5.22 14.13 -18.10
CA ASN A 314 -4.22 14.58 -19.05
C ASN A 314 -4.77 14.78 -20.45
N CYS A 315 -4.62 16.01 -20.93
CA CYS A 315 -4.72 16.35 -22.31
C CYS A 315 -3.38 16.07 -22.99
N THR A 316 -3.26 14.98 -23.72
CA THR A 316 -2.22 14.93 -24.73
C THR A 316 -2.72 15.67 -25.98
N PRO A 317 -2.03 16.74 -26.43
CA PRO A 317 -2.46 17.49 -27.61
C PRO A 317 -2.52 16.65 -28.89
N ALA A 318 -1.95 15.44 -28.86
CA ALA A 318 -1.74 14.61 -30.06
C ALA A 318 -2.99 13.87 -30.57
N ASP A 319 -4.00 13.63 -29.75
CA ASP A 319 -5.17 12.84 -30.16
C ASP A 319 -6.47 13.64 -30.34
N GLY A 320 -6.44 14.97 -30.13
CA GLY A 320 -7.59 15.85 -30.31
C GLY A 320 -8.77 15.54 -29.39
N SER A 321 -8.65 14.56 -28.49
CA SER A 321 -9.68 14.23 -27.52
C SER A 321 -9.73 15.30 -26.43
N LYS A 322 -10.92 15.74 -26.08
CA LYS A 322 -11.11 16.63 -24.91
C LYS A 322 -10.71 15.87 -23.67
N CYS A 323 -9.88 16.52 -22.85
CA CYS A 323 -9.49 15.99 -21.58
C CYS A 323 -10.70 15.72 -20.69
N PHE A 324 -10.73 14.58 -20.02
CA PHE A 324 -11.90 14.18 -19.25
C PHE A 324 -12.21 15.19 -18.12
N ALA A 325 -11.22 15.58 -17.33
CA ALA A 325 -11.42 16.51 -16.23
C ALA A 325 -11.87 17.91 -16.70
N PRO A 326 -11.19 18.57 -17.66
CA PRO A 326 -11.67 19.83 -18.21
C PRO A 326 -13.06 19.74 -18.83
N ASP A 327 -13.33 18.70 -19.64
CA ASP A 327 -14.65 18.55 -20.27
C ASP A 327 -15.77 18.34 -19.23
N LEU A 328 -15.52 17.59 -18.17
CA LEU A 328 -16.48 17.40 -17.08
C LEU A 328 -16.74 18.71 -16.32
N ILE A 329 -15.69 19.48 -16.02
CA ILE A 329 -15.79 20.76 -15.31
C ILE A 329 -16.56 21.77 -16.17
N ASP A 330 -16.19 21.91 -17.44
CA ASP A 330 -16.81 22.86 -18.39
C ASP A 330 -18.30 22.54 -18.64
N ARG A 331 -18.69 21.26 -18.53
CA ARG A 331 -20.10 20.83 -18.59
C ARG A 331 -20.84 21.05 -17.27
N GLY A 332 -20.20 21.61 -16.26
CA GLY A 332 -20.80 21.90 -14.95
C GLY A 332 -20.86 20.71 -14.00
N GLY A 333 -20.01 19.69 -14.18
CA GLY A 333 -19.96 18.51 -13.32
C GLY A 333 -19.73 18.83 -11.84
N LEU A 334 -19.05 19.93 -11.51
CA LEU A 334 -18.85 20.37 -10.13
C LEU A 334 -20.14 20.64 -9.35
N LYS A 335 -21.27 20.82 -10.03
CA LYS A 335 -22.58 21.06 -9.38
C LYS A 335 -23.22 19.75 -8.86
N SER A 336 -22.71 18.60 -9.29
CA SER A 336 -23.23 17.28 -8.94
C SER A 336 -22.24 16.46 -8.12
N MET A 337 -21.29 17.10 -7.45
CA MET A 337 -20.36 16.47 -6.51
C MET A 337 -19.94 17.47 -5.43
N GLU A 338 -19.69 16.99 -4.23
CA GLU A 338 -19.16 17.78 -3.12
C GLU A 338 -17.64 17.75 -3.09
N ALA A 339 -17.00 16.68 -3.57
CA ALA A 339 -15.54 16.56 -3.67
C ALA A 339 -15.12 16.01 -5.04
N TYR A 340 -13.96 16.44 -5.52
CA TYR A 340 -13.37 15.99 -6.77
C TYR A 340 -12.31 14.91 -6.49
N SER A 341 -12.37 13.74 -7.13
CA SER A 341 -11.42 12.65 -6.90
C SER A 341 -10.65 12.26 -8.14
N VAL A 342 -9.39 11.83 -7.93
CA VAL A 342 -8.46 11.39 -8.98
C VAL A 342 -7.52 10.31 -8.47
N HIS A 343 -6.97 9.48 -9.39
CA HIS A 343 -5.94 8.47 -9.17
C HIS A 343 -4.65 8.88 -9.90
N PRO A 344 -3.82 9.76 -9.32
CA PRO A 344 -2.69 10.36 -10.02
C PRO A 344 -1.43 9.50 -9.93
N TYR A 345 -1.50 8.23 -10.31
CA TYR A 345 -0.35 7.33 -10.29
C TYR A 345 0.80 7.84 -11.17
N HIS A 346 2.01 7.78 -10.62
CA HIS A 346 3.23 8.24 -11.30
C HIS A 346 4.47 7.40 -10.93
N PHE A 347 4.28 6.15 -10.54
CA PHE A 347 5.42 5.30 -10.21
C PHE A 347 6.30 4.98 -11.44
N PRO A 348 7.64 4.79 -11.28
CA PRO A 348 8.37 4.82 -10.01
C PRO A 348 8.74 6.22 -9.49
N GLY A 349 8.33 7.31 -10.17
CA GLY A 349 8.62 8.70 -9.78
C GLY A 349 8.04 9.07 -8.42
N GLY A 350 8.64 10.05 -7.74
CA GLY A 350 8.16 10.57 -6.45
C GLY A 350 6.94 11.48 -6.58
N PRO A 351 6.30 11.86 -5.45
CA PRO A 351 5.06 12.65 -5.46
C PRO A 351 5.26 14.16 -5.70
N GLU A 352 6.48 14.65 -5.85
CA GLU A 352 6.78 16.09 -5.95
C GLU A 352 6.12 16.74 -7.17
N TRP A 353 5.86 15.98 -8.22
CA TRP A 353 5.20 16.47 -9.42
C TRP A 353 3.78 16.98 -9.17
N LEU A 354 3.10 16.55 -8.10
CA LEU A 354 1.75 17.00 -7.76
C LEU A 354 1.66 18.52 -7.59
N GLY A 355 2.74 19.15 -7.14
CA GLY A 355 2.85 20.60 -6.94
C GLY A 355 3.44 21.38 -8.12
N SER A 356 3.88 20.72 -9.18
CA SER A 356 4.44 21.39 -10.35
C SER A 356 3.37 22.10 -11.19
N THR A 357 3.78 22.86 -12.21
CA THR A 357 2.85 23.54 -13.13
C THR A 357 2.32 22.56 -14.19
N GLY A 358 1.11 22.83 -14.70
CA GLY A 358 0.50 22.05 -15.77
C GLY A 358 -0.56 21.07 -15.30
N ASP A 359 -0.47 19.82 -15.74
CA ASP A 359 -1.48 18.80 -15.49
C ASP A 359 -1.21 18.08 -14.15
N THR A 360 -1.42 18.79 -13.08
CA THR A 360 -1.06 18.46 -11.70
C THR A 360 -2.22 18.79 -10.77
N ILE A 361 -2.11 18.42 -9.50
CA ILE A 361 -3.10 18.79 -8.49
C ILE A 361 -3.23 20.32 -8.36
N ALA A 362 -2.13 21.05 -8.42
CA ALA A 362 -2.16 22.52 -8.40
C ALA A 362 -2.93 23.07 -9.62
N GLY A 363 -2.69 22.54 -10.82
CA GLY A 363 -3.41 22.91 -12.04
C GLY A 363 -4.90 22.54 -11.99
N LEU A 364 -5.23 21.35 -11.49
CA LEU A 364 -6.63 20.93 -11.27
C LEU A 364 -7.34 21.89 -10.29
N ARG A 365 -6.70 22.21 -9.16
CA ARG A 365 -7.27 23.15 -8.18
C ARG A 365 -7.54 24.52 -8.78
N GLN A 366 -6.60 25.04 -9.58
CA GLN A 366 -6.78 26.31 -10.28
C GLN A 366 -7.99 26.25 -11.22
N ARG A 367 -8.15 25.20 -11.98
CA ARG A 367 -9.29 24.99 -12.91
C ARG A 367 -10.61 24.88 -12.16
N ILE A 368 -10.65 24.11 -11.06
CA ILE A 368 -11.82 24.03 -10.18
C ILE A 368 -12.23 25.41 -9.68
N ARG A 369 -11.29 26.20 -9.16
CA ARG A 369 -11.57 27.57 -8.66
C ARG A 369 -12.12 28.47 -9.77
N ALA A 370 -11.54 28.42 -10.96
CA ALA A 370 -12.01 29.22 -12.10
C ALA A 370 -13.46 28.90 -12.48
N ALA A 371 -13.86 27.62 -12.43
CA ALA A 371 -15.21 27.16 -12.75
C ALA A 371 -16.22 27.26 -11.58
N ASN A 372 -15.73 27.43 -10.34
CA ASN A 372 -16.50 27.41 -9.09
C ASN A 372 -16.56 28.79 -8.42
N GLY A 373 -16.57 29.86 -9.20
CA GLY A 373 -16.68 31.23 -8.67
C GLY A 373 -15.54 31.65 -7.75
N GLY A 374 -14.33 31.14 -7.98
CA GLY A 374 -13.13 31.42 -7.18
C GLY A 374 -13.00 30.56 -5.91
N GLN A 375 -13.99 29.73 -5.61
CA GLN A 375 -13.99 28.87 -4.42
C GLN A 375 -13.32 27.53 -4.69
N ASP A 376 -12.59 27.01 -3.69
CA ASP A 376 -12.06 25.65 -3.71
C ASP A 376 -13.20 24.63 -3.60
N LYS A 377 -12.97 23.44 -4.14
CA LYS A 377 -13.72 22.23 -3.84
C LYS A 377 -12.72 21.19 -3.31
N PRO A 378 -13.06 20.41 -2.29
CA PRO A 378 -12.17 19.36 -1.79
C PRO A 378 -11.64 18.47 -2.92
N ILE A 379 -10.32 18.25 -2.94
CA ILE A 379 -9.67 17.31 -3.86
C ILE A 379 -9.25 16.09 -3.03
N ILE A 380 -9.64 14.91 -3.50
CA ILE A 380 -9.35 13.63 -2.87
C ILE A 380 -8.48 12.81 -3.84
N LEU A 381 -7.34 12.32 -3.37
CA LEU A 381 -6.65 11.23 -4.05
C LEU A 381 -7.32 9.95 -3.58
N SER A 382 -8.32 9.48 -4.34
CA SER A 382 -9.09 8.30 -3.94
C SER A 382 -8.35 6.99 -4.19
N GLU A 383 -7.27 7.03 -4.97
CA GLU A 383 -6.21 6.04 -5.01
C GLU A 383 -4.88 6.71 -5.30
N MET A 384 -3.84 6.33 -4.57
CA MET A 384 -2.45 6.65 -4.86
C MET A 384 -1.52 5.73 -4.08
N GLY A 385 -0.52 5.15 -4.75
CA GLY A 385 0.44 4.25 -4.14
C GLY A 385 1.63 3.96 -5.04
N TRP A 386 2.59 3.21 -4.52
CA TRP A 386 3.76 2.73 -5.24
C TRP A 386 3.89 1.23 -5.04
N PRO A 387 3.85 0.43 -6.11
CA PRO A 387 4.03 -1.02 -6.01
C PRO A 387 5.50 -1.35 -5.76
N THR A 388 5.74 -2.47 -5.07
CA THR A 388 7.09 -2.96 -4.77
C THR A 388 7.42 -4.24 -5.55
N ASP A 389 6.78 -4.42 -6.71
CA ASP A 389 7.05 -5.53 -7.62
C ASP A 389 8.45 -5.45 -8.24
N THR A 390 8.95 -6.58 -8.73
CA THR A 390 10.31 -6.66 -9.29
C THR A 390 10.46 -6.07 -10.69
N GLY A 391 9.35 -5.77 -11.39
CA GLY A 391 9.35 -5.30 -12.78
C GLY A 391 9.58 -3.80 -12.92
N HIS A 392 8.77 -3.00 -12.28
CA HIS A 392 8.77 -1.54 -12.36
C HIS A 392 8.37 -0.86 -11.06
N GLY A 393 8.32 -1.62 -9.99
CA GLY A 393 8.06 -1.10 -8.67
C GLY A 393 9.23 -0.33 -8.07
N THR A 394 8.97 0.22 -6.92
CA THR A 394 9.95 0.85 -6.05
C THR A 394 10.39 -0.16 -4.97
N THR A 395 11.48 0.11 -4.28
CA THR A 395 11.81 -0.65 -3.07
C THR A 395 10.80 -0.34 -1.96
N GLU A 396 10.64 -1.23 -0.99
CA GLU A 396 9.75 -0.98 0.17
C GLU A 396 10.17 0.27 0.98
N ARG A 397 11.48 0.59 1.01
CA ARG A 397 11.97 1.84 1.59
C ARG A 397 11.48 3.05 0.81
N GLN A 398 11.59 3.03 -0.51
CA GLN A 398 11.09 4.12 -1.35
C GLN A 398 9.57 4.25 -1.27
N GLN A 399 8.84 3.14 -1.15
CA GLN A 399 7.40 3.14 -0.92
C GLN A 399 7.06 3.91 0.36
N ALA A 400 7.77 3.64 1.47
CA ALA A 400 7.59 4.32 2.75
C ALA A 400 7.96 5.82 2.69
N ASP A 401 9.09 6.15 2.07
CA ASP A 401 9.52 7.54 1.91
C ASP A 401 8.54 8.33 1.03
N ASN A 402 8.06 7.74 -0.07
CA ASN A 402 7.07 8.34 -0.95
C ASN A 402 5.72 8.56 -0.27
N LEU A 403 5.33 7.68 0.66
CA LEU A 403 4.10 7.85 1.44
C LEU A 403 4.14 9.15 2.27
N ILE A 404 5.20 9.41 3.02
CA ILE A 404 5.34 10.63 3.81
C ILE A 404 5.38 11.87 2.91
N ARG A 405 6.16 11.79 1.81
CA ARG A 405 6.30 12.87 0.84
C ARG A 405 4.98 13.15 0.12
N LEU A 406 4.17 12.12 -0.15
CA LEU A 406 2.83 12.25 -0.74
C LEU A 406 1.91 13.08 0.16
N TYR A 407 1.85 12.77 1.45
CA TYR A 407 1.03 13.56 2.37
C TYR A 407 1.54 14.99 2.48
N ALA A 408 2.85 15.20 2.61
CA ALA A 408 3.42 16.55 2.68
C ALA A 408 3.09 17.38 1.42
N THR A 409 3.35 16.82 0.23
CA THR A 409 3.14 17.51 -1.05
C THR A 409 1.65 17.65 -1.38
N GLY A 410 0.85 16.62 -1.15
CA GLY A 410 -0.59 16.64 -1.43
C GLY A 410 -1.32 17.68 -0.59
N LEU A 411 -1.12 17.67 0.73
CA LEU A 411 -1.74 18.64 1.64
C LEU A 411 -1.31 20.08 1.34
N ALA A 412 -0.04 20.29 0.95
CA ALA A 412 0.45 21.60 0.53
C ALA A 412 -0.27 22.11 -0.73
N ASN A 413 -0.74 21.23 -1.59
CA ASN A 413 -1.43 21.56 -2.84
C ASN A 413 -2.97 21.48 -2.74
N GLY A 414 -3.52 21.37 -1.53
CA GLY A 414 -4.97 21.44 -1.29
C GLY A 414 -5.69 20.10 -1.41
N VAL A 415 -4.95 18.98 -1.43
CA VAL A 415 -5.55 17.66 -1.22
C VAL A 415 -6.10 17.61 0.20
N THR A 416 -7.33 17.16 0.34
CA THR A 416 -8.00 17.07 1.66
C THR A 416 -7.98 15.67 2.23
N ARG A 417 -7.81 14.65 1.36
CA ARG A 417 -7.76 13.24 1.76
C ARG A 417 -6.99 12.42 0.74
N VAL A 418 -6.22 11.45 1.23
CA VAL A 418 -5.54 10.45 0.42
C VAL A 418 -6.01 9.08 0.88
N TYR A 419 -6.45 8.25 -0.06
CA TYR A 419 -6.63 6.82 0.15
C TYR A 419 -5.42 6.12 -0.46
N TRP A 420 -4.55 5.64 0.42
CA TRP A 420 -3.39 4.85 -0.02
C TRP A 420 -3.87 3.56 -0.71
N TYR A 421 -3.38 3.29 -1.89
CA TYR A 421 -3.62 2.04 -2.60
C TYR A 421 -2.39 1.14 -2.40
N ASP A 422 -2.49 0.06 -1.63
CA ASP A 422 -3.64 -0.36 -0.84
C ASP A 422 -3.22 -0.72 0.61
N LEU A 423 -4.16 -1.14 1.44
CA LEU A 423 -3.85 -1.50 2.83
C LEU A 423 -3.11 -2.82 2.93
N VAL A 424 -3.55 -3.85 2.19
CA VAL A 424 -2.96 -5.20 2.18
C VAL A 424 -2.67 -5.62 0.75
N ASN A 425 -1.49 -6.14 0.50
CA ASN A 425 -1.14 -6.74 -0.79
C ASN A 425 -2.26 -7.64 -1.33
N ASP A 426 -2.68 -7.47 -2.58
CA ASP A 426 -3.72 -8.27 -3.23
C ASP A 426 -3.27 -9.71 -3.58
N GLY A 427 -2.00 -10.01 -3.39
CA GLY A 427 -1.45 -11.34 -3.63
C GLY A 427 -0.01 -11.48 -3.15
N SER A 428 0.63 -12.57 -3.51
CA SER A 428 2.00 -12.91 -3.10
C SER A 428 2.98 -13.03 -4.27
N ASP A 429 2.55 -12.81 -5.52
CA ASP A 429 3.43 -12.85 -6.68
C ASP A 429 4.27 -11.56 -6.74
N PRO A 430 5.60 -11.62 -6.53
CA PRO A 430 6.46 -10.45 -6.53
C PRO A 430 6.64 -9.82 -7.92
N THR A 431 6.16 -10.45 -8.97
CA THR A 431 6.22 -9.92 -10.34
C THR A 431 4.94 -9.21 -10.77
N SER A 432 3.85 -9.39 -10.01
CA SER A 432 2.57 -8.74 -10.27
C SER A 432 2.51 -7.37 -9.60
N THR A 433 2.31 -6.32 -10.37
CA THR A 433 2.18 -4.95 -9.86
C THR A 433 1.05 -4.83 -8.83
N GLU A 434 -0.14 -5.36 -9.15
CA GLU A 434 -1.32 -5.31 -8.27
C GLU A 434 -1.13 -6.06 -6.94
N HIS A 435 -0.27 -7.09 -6.91
CA HIS A 435 0.00 -7.85 -5.69
C HIS A 435 0.94 -7.13 -4.70
N ASN A 436 1.46 -5.95 -5.04
CA ASN A 436 2.58 -5.39 -4.28
C ASN A 436 2.40 -3.94 -3.80
N PHE A 437 1.21 -3.38 -3.88
CA PHE A 437 0.92 -2.02 -3.40
C PHE A 437 0.75 -1.90 -1.89
N GLY A 438 0.36 -2.99 -1.19
CA GLY A 438 -0.03 -2.97 0.22
C GLY A 438 0.98 -2.34 1.18
N MET A 439 0.50 -1.72 2.24
CA MET A 439 1.30 -1.42 3.42
C MET A 439 1.56 -2.67 4.26
N LEU A 440 0.70 -3.66 4.14
CA LEU A 440 0.74 -4.94 4.86
C LEU A 440 0.87 -6.08 3.86
N ARG A 441 1.60 -7.13 4.25
CA ARG A 441 1.67 -8.40 3.50
C ARG A 441 0.50 -9.28 3.87
N GLN A 442 0.08 -10.14 2.96
CA GLN A 442 -0.90 -11.19 3.27
C GLN A 442 -0.34 -12.17 4.31
N PRO A 443 -1.20 -12.78 5.15
CA PRO A 443 -0.82 -13.91 5.96
C PRO A 443 -0.28 -15.06 5.12
N VAL A 444 0.68 -15.80 5.65
CA VAL A 444 1.26 -16.99 5.02
C VAL A 444 0.53 -18.22 5.55
N THR A 445 -0.10 -18.99 4.66
CA THR A 445 -0.74 -20.26 5.01
C THR A 445 0.21 -21.42 4.75
N PRO A 446 0.30 -22.43 5.63
CA PRO A 446 1.16 -23.58 5.41
C PRO A 446 0.67 -24.43 4.24
N THR A 447 1.62 -25.01 3.51
CA THR A 447 1.37 -26.01 2.47
C THR A 447 2.14 -27.28 2.79
N THR A 448 1.86 -28.40 2.07
CA THR A 448 2.63 -29.63 2.22
C THR A 448 4.11 -29.44 1.93
N ALA A 449 4.46 -28.55 1.01
CA ALA A 449 5.85 -28.25 0.64
C ALA A 449 6.48 -27.17 1.55
N ASN A 450 5.68 -26.37 2.24
CA ASN A 450 6.15 -25.31 3.14
C ASN A 450 5.33 -25.34 4.44
N PRO A 451 5.87 -25.93 5.53
CA PRO A 451 5.15 -26.10 6.79
C PRO A 451 5.12 -24.83 7.67
N VAL A 452 5.57 -23.68 7.16
CA VAL A 452 5.58 -22.43 7.92
C VAL A 452 4.29 -21.65 7.73
N SER A 453 3.89 -20.89 8.76
CA SER A 453 2.73 -19.97 8.69
C SER A 453 2.96 -18.67 9.45
N VAL A 454 2.32 -17.60 8.97
CA VAL A 454 2.22 -16.30 9.65
C VAL A 454 0.75 -15.93 9.65
N THR A 455 0.12 -15.86 10.82
CA THR A 455 -1.33 -15.69 10.94
C THR A 455 -1.80 -14.24 10.84
N ALA A 456 -0.91 -13.28 11.12
CA ALA A 456 -1.21 -11.85 11.00
C ALA A 456 -0.69 -11.24 9.70
N ASN A 457 -1.26 -10.11 9.31
CA ASN A 457 -0.75 -9.29 8.21
C ASN A 457 0.58 -8.63 8.62
N ALA A 458 1.69 -9.11 8.08
CA ALA A 458 3.01 -8.57 8.40
C ALA A 458 3.20 -7.17 7.79
N PRO A 459 3.68 -6.17 8.56
CA PRO A 459 3.86 -4.82 8.04
C PRO A 459 5.02 -4.75 7.03
N LYS A 460 4.88 -3.85 6.04
CA LYS A 460 6.01 -3.30 5.28
C LYS A 460 6.50 -2.00 5.95
N PRO A 461 7.65 -1.46 5.57
CA PRO A 461 8.11 -0.13 5.99
C PRO A 461 7.04 0.97 5.87
N ALA A 462 6.19 0.91 4.85
CA ALA A 462 5.10 1.86 4.62
C ALA A 462 4.08 1.92 5.77
N ALA A 463 3.83 0.82 6.50
CA ALA A 463 2.94 0.84 7.66
C ALA A 463 3.51 1.67 8.82
N VAL A 464 4.83 1.61 9.03
CA VAL A 464 5.52 2.46 10.02
C VAL A 464 5.47 3.92 9.59
N ALA A 465 5.79 4.21 8.33
CA ALA A 465 5.74 5.56 7.77
C ALA A 465 4.33 6.17 7.89
N GLN A 466 3.27 5.37 7.69
CA GLN A 466 1.88 5.79 7.87
C GLN A 466 1.59 6.18 9.33
N ALA A 467 2.02 5.38 10.30
CA ALA A 467 1.85 5.71 11.71
C ALA A 467 2.62 7.00 12.09
N VAL A 468 3.83 7.16 11.57
CA VAL A 468 4.65 8.36 11.81
C VAL A 468 4.01 9.60 11.22
N VAL A 469 3.59 9.58 9.94
CA VAL A 469 2.97 10.75 9.31
C VAL A 469 1.64 11.10 9.95
N ALA A 470 0.84 10.11 10.33
CA ALA A 470 -0.42 10.33 11.05
C ALA A 470 -0.19 11.01 12.40
N ARG A 471 0.81 10.55 13.16
CA ARG A 471 1.20 11.15 14.44
C ARG A 471 1.75 12.58 14.30
N MET A 472 2.55 12.82 13.27
CA MET A 472 3.26 14.11 13.08
C MET A 472 2.40 15.17 12.43
N LEU A 473 1.46 14.81 11.55
CA LEU A 473 0.64 15.75 10.78
C LEU A 473 -0.85 15.71 11.15
N GLY A 474 -1.29 14.74 11.95
CA GLY A 474 -2.69 14.64 12.37
C GLY A 474 -3.16 15.90 13.09
N GLY A 475 -4.30 16.46 12.66
CA GLY A 475 -4.86 17.71 13.19
C GLY A 475 -4.08 18.97 12.83
N LYS A 476 -3.05 18.89 11.97
CA LYS A 476 -2.30 20.05 11.49
C LYS A 476 -2.77 20.48 10.10
N THR A 477 -2.55 21.76 9.80
CA THR A 477 -2.86 22.37 8.50
C THR A 477 -1.60 22.93 7.85
N TYR A 478 -1.56 22.92 6.53
CA TYR A 478 -0.47 23.51 5.76
C TYR A 478 -0.32 25.01 6.07
N ALA A 479 0.92 25.44 6.31
CA ALA A 479 1.26 26.79 6.73
C ALA A 479 2.33 27.47 5.84
N GLY A 480 2.59 26.89 4.67
CA GLY A 480 3.57 27.40 3.69
C GLY A 480 4.86 26.59 3.67
N ASP A 481 5.73 26.92 2.73
CA ASP A 481 7.05 26.31 2.55
C ASP A 481 8.15 27.22 3.11
N ASP A 482 9.28 26.62 3.49
CA ASP A 482 10.49 27.40 3.74
C ASP A 482 11.21 27.69 2.41
N ALA A 483 12.13 28.66 2.41
CA ALA A 483 12.83 29.12 1.22
C ALA A 483 13.97 28.16 0.81
N VAL A 484 13.62 26.95 0.42
CA VAL A 484 14.54 25.95 -0.17
C VAL A 484 14.21 25.78 -1.65
N THR A 485 15.21 25.37 -2.43
CA THR A 485 15.06 25.12 -3.87
C THR A 485 15.29 23.64 -4.19
N ALA A 486 14.63 23.17 -5.25
CA ALA A 486 14.84 21.82 -5.73
C ALA A 486 16.35 21.48 -5.82
N PRO A 487 16.74 20.26 -5.48
CA PRO A 487 15.95 19.09 -5.16
C PRO A 487 15.49 18.98 -3.70
N ALA A 488 15.63 20.04 -2.88
CA ALA A 488 15.18 20.06 -1.48
C ALA A 488 13.76 20.59 -1.35
N HIS A 489 13.07 20.13 -0.32
CA HIS A 489 11.71 20.50 0.06
C HIS A 489 11.65 20.71 1.57
N SER A 490 10.91 21.72 2.02
CA SER A 490 10.61 21.95 3.43
C SER A 490 9.21 22.51 3.54
N VAL A 491 8.27 21.67 3.95
CA VAL A 491 6.84 21.97 4.02
C VAL A 491 6.43 22.15 5.49
N ARG A 492 5.79 23.25 5.82
CA ARG A 492 5.38 23.59 7.18
C ARG A 492 3.92 23.30 7.42
N PHE A 493 3.65 22.70 8.57
CA PHE A 493 2.31 22.44 9.09
C PHE A 493 2.17 23.05 10.48
N THR A 494 0.99 23.57 10.80
CA THR A 494 0.69 24.17 12.09
C THR A 494 -0.60 23.61 12.67
N GLY A 495 -0.66 23.52 14.00
CA GLY A 495 -1.74 22.97 14.80
C GLY A 495 -1.16 22.32 16.06
N GLY A 496 -1.33 22.96 17.24
CA GLY A 496 -0.65 22.51 18.46
C GLY A 496 0.88 22.62 18.43
N GLY A 497 1.42 23.51 17.57
CA GLY A 497 2.84 23.69 17.28
C GLY A 497 3.15 23.57 15.79
N THR A 498 4.37 23.94 15.41
CA THR A 498 4.83 23.86 14.00
C THR A 498 5.66 22.60 13.79
N THR A 499 5.31 21.82 12.77
CA THR A 499 6.08 20.68 12.27
C THR A 499 6.49 20.97 10.84
N ARG A 500 7.76 20.74 10.51
CA ARG A 500 8.28 20.77 9.15
C ARG A 500 8.54 19.37 8.66
N VAL A 501 8.19 19.10 7.42
CA VAL A 501 8.61 17.86 6.71
C VAL A 501 9.69 18.26 5.73
N VAL A 502 10.91 17.75 5.91
CA VAL A 502 12.08 18.13 5.14
C VAL A 502 12.69 16.92 4.46
N TRP A 503 12.93 17.02 3.15
CA TRP A 503 13.61 16.00 2.37
C TRP A 503 14.32 16.61 1.16
N ALA A 504 15.14 15.82 0.50
CA ALA A 504 15.71 16.17 -0.81
C ALA A 504 15.74 14.92 -1.69
N THR A 505 15.32 15.02 -2.95
CA THR A 505 15.35 13.90 -3.89
C THR A 505 16.78 13.48 -4.27
N THR A 506 17.76 14.36 -4.04
CA THR A 506 19.20 14.09 -4.08
C THR A 506 19.82 14.68 -2.83
N ALA A 507 20.64 13.90 -2.13
CA ALA A 507 21.21 14.28 -0.85
C ALA A 507 21.93 15.62 -0.90
N ARG A 508 21.68 16.46 0.11
CA ARG A 508 22.33 17.77 0.29
C ARG A 508 22.20 18.28 1.71
N ASP A 509 23.10 19.16 2.08
CA ASP A 509 23.04 19.87 3.35
C ASP A 509 22.09 21.06 3.29
N LEU A 510 21.31 21.21 4.35
CA LEU A 510 20.45 22.36 4.61
C LEU A 510 20.83 22.99 5.95
N THR A 511 20.59 24.29 6.08
CA THR A 511 20.72 25.00 7.35
C THR A 511 19.32 25.13 7.98
N VAL A 512 19.16 24.61 9.19
CA VAL A 512 18.00 24.84 10.05
C VAL A 512 18.36 25.96 11.02
N SER A 513 17.67 27.08 10.93
CA SER A 513 17.81 28.22 11.86
C SER A 513 16.84 28.05 13.02
N ALA A 514 17.33 28.11 14.26
CA ALA A 514 16.49 27.90 15.44
C ALA A 514 17.04 28.68 16.65
N THR A 515 16.13 29.10 17.55
CA THR A 515 16.45 29.86 18.76
C THR A 515 16.62 28.96 20.01
N GLY A 516 16.55 27.65 19.85
CA GLY A 516 16.71 26.67 20.93
C GLY A 516 16.73 25.25 20.40
N PRO A 517 16.65 24.25 21.28
CA PRO A 517 16.71 22.83 20.89
C PRO A 517 15.69 22.45 19.84
N VAL A 518 16.13 21.63 18.89
CA VAL A 518 15.31 21.13 17.78
C VAL A 518 15.15 19.62 17.92
N THR A 519 13.92 19.13 17.82
CA THR A 519 13.64 17.70 17.76
C THR A 519 13.54 17.26 16.31
N LEU A 520 14.35 16.30 15.93
CA LEU A 520 14.26 15.60 14.64
C LEU A 520 13.58 14.26 14.85
N VAL A 521 12.61 13.93 13.98
CA VAL A 521 11.94 12.63 13.96
C VAL A 521 12.14 12.04 12.57
N ASP A 522 12.72 10.85 12.49
CA ASP A 522 12.95 10.17 11.21
C ASP A 522 11.68 9.46 10.71
N SER A 523 11.75 8.87 9.52
CA SER A 523 10.64 8.14 8.88
C SER A 523 10.19 6.89 9.66
N TRP A 524 10.96 6.48 10.69
CA TRP A 524 10.69 5.35 11.57
C TRP A 524 10.08 5.76 12.91
N GLY A 525 9.99 7.07 13.18
CA GLY A 525 9.49 7.64 14.44
C GLY A 525 10.56 7.82 15.52
N ARG A 526 11.84 7.55 15.23
CA ARG A 526 12.92 7.74 16.19
C ARG A 526 13.20 9.22 16.37
N ARG A 527 13.33 9.63 17.63
CA ARG A 527 13.55 11.04 18.01
C ARG A 527 15.00 11.31 18.38
N SER A 528 15.52 12.44 17.94
CA SER A 528 16.79 12.98 18.39
C SER A 528 16.69 14.47 18.65
N VAL A 529 17.25 14.95 19.78
CA VAL A 529 17.31 16.37 20.09
C VAL A 529 18.67 16.90 19.69
N ARG A 530 18.68 17.99 18.92
CA ARG A 530 19.88 18.69 18.45
C ARG A 530 19.93 20.11 19.02
N GLN A 531 21.13 20.52 19.46
CA GLN A 531 21.37 21.89 19.90
C GLN A 531 21.94 22.70 18.74
N PRO A 532 21.33 23.82 18.35
CA PRO A 532 21.93 24.72 17.36
C PRO A 532 23.21 25.37 17.92
N THR A 533 24.20 25.50 17.07
CA THR A 533 25.42 26.31 17.33
C THR A 533 25.21 27.65 16.64
N ASP A 534 25.34 28.74 17.38
CA ASP A 534 25.09 30.10 16.87
C ASP A 534 23.74 30.26 16.15
N GLY A 535 22.70 29.60 16.70
CA GLY A 535 21.34 29.62 16.14
C GLY A 535 21.16 28.79 14.88
N ARG A 536 22.11 27.92 14.51
CA ARG A 536 22.11 27.14 13.28
C ARG A 536 22.41 25.66 13.55
N LEU A 537 21.79 24.80 12.75
CA LEU A 537 22.00 23.37 12.72
C LEU A 537 22.12 22.92 11.26
N THR A 538 23.14 22.15 10.92
CA THR A 538 23.25 21.48 9.62
C THR A 538 22.41 20.20 9.64
N LEU A 539 21.56 20.04 8.63
CA LEU A 539 20.76 18.86 8.37
C LEU A 539 21.14 18.30 7.00
N GLU A 540 21.67 17.08 6.98
CA GLU A 540 21.79 16.32 5.75
C GLU A 540 20.40 15.81 5.35
N ALA A 541 19.83 16.40 4.30
CA ALA A 541 18.54 16.01 3.75
C ALA A 541 18.75 15.03 2.59
N GLY A 542 18.02 13.92 2.61
CA GLY A 542 18.01 12.89 1.58
C GLY A 542 16.59 12.50 1.16
N PRO A 543 16.42 11.45 0.37
CA PRO A 543 15.11 10.98 -0.08
C PRO A 543 14.15 10.59 1.06
N SER A 544 14.69 10.19 2.21
CA SER A 544 13.91 9.86 3.40
C SER A 544 13.56 11.12 4.18
N PRO A 545 12.27 11.43 4.35
CA PRO A 545 11.84 12.64 5.06
C PRO A 545 12.21 12.64 6.54
N VAL A 546 12.51 13.84 7.04
CA VAL A 546 12.72 14.11 8.47
C VAL A 546 11.68 15.14 8.90
N PHE A 547 11.01 14.89 10.03
CA PHE A 547 10.14 15.87 10.66
C PHE A 547 10.96 16.68 11.64
N ILE A 548 10.71 18.00 11.66
CA ILE A 548 11.41 18.94 12.51
C ILE A 548 10.40 19.69 13.39
N GLU A 549 10.59 19.63 14.70
CA GLU A 549 9.80 20.33 15.70
C GLU A 549 10.70 21.20 16.59
N GLY A 550 10.15 22.25 17.17
CA GLY A 550 10.87 23.17 18.05
C GLY A 550 10.84 24.62 17.56
N PRO A 551 11.65 25.49 18.17
CA PRO A 551 11.64 26.93 17.88
C PRO A 551 12.44 27.25 16.59
N VAL A 552 12.10 26.57 15.48
CA VAL A 552 12.73 26.74 14.18
C VAL A 552 12.17 27.98 13.49
N THR A 553 13.05 28.88 13.10
CA THR A 553 12.71 30.14 12.41
C THR A 553 12.73 30.00 10.88
N GLY A 554 13.45 29.02 10.33
CA GLY A 554 13.48 28.73 8.91
C GLY A 554 14.41 27.58 8.55
N VAL A 555 14.22 27.05 7.34
CA VAL A 555 15.13 26.10 6.70
C VAL A 555 15.56 26.69 5.36
N GLY A 556 16.85 26.64 5.05
CA GLY A 556 17.43 27.21 3.85
C GLY A 556 18.58 26.36 3.31
N ALA A 557 19.18 26.78 2.19
CA ALA A 557 20.40 26.17 1.69
C ALA A 557 21.52 26.27 2.72
N ALA A 558 22.39 25.27 2.78
CA ALA A 558 23.60 25.39 3.60
C ALA A 558 24.41 26.60 3.13
N THR A 559 24.82 27.42 4.09
CA THR A 559 25.80 28.48 3.81
C THR A 559 27.16 27.82 3.66
N PRO A 560 27.93 28.15 2.62
CA PRO A 560 29.27 27.56 2.40
C PRO A 560 30.19 27.79 3.58
#